data_6d77e93105e4181aa2a02a1d51a3be4d
#
_entry.id   6d77e93105e4181aa2a02a1d51a3be4d
#
_cell.length_a   1.000
_cell.length_b   1.000
_cell.length_c   1.000
_cell.angle_alpha   90.00
_cell.angle_beta   90.00
_cell.angle_gamma   90.00
#
_symmetry.space_group_name_H-M   'P 1'
#
loop_
_entity.id
_entity.type
_entity.pdbx_description
1 polymer ?
#
loop_
_entity_poly.entity_id
_entity_poly.type
_entity_poly.pdbx_seq_one_letter_code
_entity_poly.pdbx_strand_id
1 'polypeptide(L)'
;MRLVEVTEMNKTYEKFKLDNVSFHLESGHIYGFIGANGSGKSTTMKGMTGLINLDSGSVLMNGKSIYELSSVEKEKIGFTMDEICLPDNLKVNSLNKIFKSTFDNWDENVFFGFLNSFNIDTSKKIKELSKGMKAKFNIAISLSHNANILILDEPMNGLDPVARDEFCELLSNFILDGEDRTILISSHIISDLEKICTDFIFINEGKIIIQEKKSILDNNFIKINVSEEEFENIDRHKIIRYKRAINSYDILALKENSEYFANCENANAEDFLVFMIRGKTI
;
A
#
# COMPACT_ATOMS: atom_id res chain seq x y z
N MET A 1 11.28 -9.77 -11.69
CA MET A 1 11.39 -10.99 -10.83
C MET A 1 10.40 -10.85 -9.69
N ARG A 2 9.69 -11.91 -9.30
CA ARG A 2 8.77 -11.88 -8.16
C ARG A 2 9.56 -11.97 -6.86
N LEU A 3 9.40 -10.97 -6.01
CA LEU A 3 10.03 -10.93 -4.68
C LEU A 3 9.08 -11.43 -3.58
N VAL A 4 7.77 -11.23 -3.77
CA VAL A 4 6.75 -11.67 -2.82
C VAL A 4 5.63 -12.36 -3.58
N GLU A 5 5.17 -13.51 -3.08
CA GLU A 5 4.00 -14.22 -3.57
C GLU A 5 3.08 -14.54 -2.40
N VAL A 6 1.85 -14.09 -2.49
CA VAL A 6 0.77 -14.40 -1.54
C VAL A 6 -0.24 -15.28 -2.28
N THR A 7 -0.49 -16.48 -1.76
CA THR A 7 -1.36 -17.45 -2.41
C THR A 7 -2.41 -17.94 -1.45
N GLU A 8 -3.68 -17.71 -1.81
CA GLU A 8 -4.87 -18.19 -1.10
C GLU A 8 -4.83 -17.93 0.42
N MET A 9 -4.31 -16.76 0.81
CA MET A 9 -4.20 -16.37 2.21
C MET A 9 -5.59 -16.24 2.84
N ASN A 10 -5.81 -17.00 3.92
CA ASN A 10 -7.04 -16.98 4.71
C ASN A 10 -6.73 -16.69 6.17
N LYS A 11 -7.56 -15.82 6.78
CA LYS A 11 -7.52 -15.54 8.21
C LYS A 11 -8.90 -15.16 8.71
N THR A 12 -9.40 -15.86 9.71
CA THR A 12 -10.75 -15.65 10.26
C THR A 12 -10.66 -15.04 11.65
N TYR A 13 -11.45 -14.02 11.90
CA TYR A 13 -11.75 -13.42 13.19
C TYR A 13 -13.27 -13.44 13.41
N GLU A 14 -13.73 -13.14 14.61
CA GLU A 14 -15.17 -13.17 14.93
C GLU A 14 -16.04 -12.33 13.99
N LYS A 15 -15.54 -11.17 13.53
CA LYS A 15 -16.29 -10.18 12.72
C LYS A 15 -15.67 -9.89 11.37
N PHE A 16 -14.58 -10.57 11.01
CA PHE A 16 -13.84 -10.28 9.79
C PHE A 16 -13.11 -11.51 9.29
N LYS A 17 -13.02 -11.66 7.97
CA LYS A 17 -12.29 -12.73 7.31
C LYS A 17 -11.46 -12.18 6.15
N LEU A 18 -10.18 -12.56 6.06
CA LEU A 18 -9.47 -12.60 4.78
C LEU A 18 -9.89 -13.86 4.06
N ASP A 19 -10.35 -13.72 2.82
CA ASP A 19 -10.93 -14.80 2.04
C ASP A 19 -10.21 -14.97 0.71
N ASN A 20 -9.32 -15.96 0.68
CA ASN A 20 -8.58 -16.35 -0.53
C ASN A 20 -7.76 -15.22 -1.18
N VAL A 21 -7.07 -14.43 -0.35
CA VAL A 21 -6.26 -13.30 -0.79
C VAL A 21 -5.03 -13.80 -1.55
N SER A 22 -4.90 -13.42 -2.83
CA SER A 22 -3.79 -13.81 -3.69
C SER A 22 -3.30 -12.62 -4.52
N PHE A 23 -1.99 -12.35 -4.49
CA PHE A 23 -1.31 -11.34 -5.30
C PHE A 23 0.21 -11.55 -5.26
N HIS A 24 0.95 -10.77 -6.04
CA HIS A 24 2.41 -10.85 -6.05
C HIS A 24 3.04 -9.45 -6.16
N LEU A 25 4.29 -9.33 -5.71
CA LEU A 25 5.10 -8.12 -5.85
C LEU A 25 6.36 -8.44 -6.64
N GLU A 26 6.64 -7.64 -7.67
CA GLU A 26 7.83 -7.75 -8.51
C GLU A 26 8.87 -6.70 -8.14
N SER A 27 10.15 -6.97 -8.46
CA SER A 27 11.23 -5.99 -8.27
C SER A 27 11.04 -4.77 -9.18
N GLY A 28 11.46 -3.61 -8.69
CA GLY A 28 11.37 -2.33 -9.41
C GLY A 28 10.00 -1.65 -9.33
N HIS A 29 9.07 -2.18 -8.54
CA HIS A 29 7.69 -1.69 -8.48
C HIS A 29 7.31 -1.15 -7.10
N ILE A 30 6.44 -0.14 -7.10
CA ILE A 30 5.75 0.39 -5.92
C ILE A 30 4.26 0.03 -6.06
N TYR A 31 3.77 -0.81 -5.16
CA TYR A 31 2.37 -1.25 -5.13
C TYR A 31 1.56 -0.45 -4.12
N GLY A 32 0.53 0.25 -4.60
CA GLY A 32 -0.49 0.87 -3.75
C GLY A 32 -1.51 -0.19 -3.30
N PHE A 33 -1.57 -0.48 -2.00
CA PHE A 33 -2.53 -1.41 -1.42
C PHE A 33 -3.73 -0.64 -0.88
N ILE A 34 -4.81 -0.62 -1.64
CA ILE A 34 -5.94 0.28 -1.44
C ILE A 34 -7.19 -0.48 -1.02
N GLY A 35 -7.93 0.10 -0.09
CA GLY A 35 -9.21 -0.41 0.37
C GLY A 35 -9.77 0.43 1.50
N ALA A 36 -11.07 0.32 1.75
CA ALA A 36 -11.73 1.01 2.87
C ALA A 36 -11.15 0.58 4.23
N ASN A 37 -11.42 1.36 5.27
CA ASN A 37 -11.09 0.95 6.63
C ASN A 37 -11.82 -0.36 6.97
N GLY A 38 -11.11 -1.31 7.56
CA GLY A 38 -11.63 -2.64 7.84
C GLY A 38 -11.65 -3.60 6.64
N SER A 39 -11.17 -3.21 5.45
CA SER A 39 -11.14 -4.09 4.27
C SER A 39 -10.15 -5.26 4.37
N GLY A 40 -9.18 -5.20 5.31
CA GLY A 40 -8.20 -6.25 5.52
C GLY A 40 -6.75 -5.88 5.22
N LYS A 41 -6.43 -4.63 4.86
CA LYS A 41 -5.07 -4.18 4.53
C LYS A 41 -4.04 -4.56 5.61
N SER A 42 -4.22 -4.05 6.82
CA SER A 42 -3.28 -4.31 7.93
C SER A 42 -3.20 -5.79 8.30
N THR A 43 -4.31 -6.53 8.21
CA THR A 43 -4.33 -7.98 8.47
C THR A 43 -3.53 -8.73 7.41
N THR A 44 -3.68 -8.38 6.13
CA THR A 44 -2.91 -8.96 5.03
C THR A 44 -1.42 -8.69 5.22
N MET A 45 -1.03 -7.44 5.50
CA MET A 45 0.38 -7.06 5.72
C MET A 45 0.99 -7.77 6.94
N LYS A 46 0.25 -7.92 8.04
CA LYS A 46 0.69 -8.71 9.20
C LYS A 46 0.85 -10.20 8.87
N GLY A 47 -0.03 -10.75 8.03
CA GLY A 47 0.10 -12.12 7.53
C GLY A 47 1.33 -12.31 6.66
N MET A 48 1.62 -11.34 5.77
CA MET A 48 2.80 -11.35 4.92
C MET A 48 4.11 -11.34 5.71
N THR A 49 4.13 -10.68 6.85
CA THR A 49 5.33 -10.58 7.71
C THR A 49 5.44 -11.70 8.76
N GLY A 50 4.45 -12.60 8.81
CA GLY A 50 4.40 -13.67 9.81
C GLY A 50 4.08 -13.20 11.23
N LEU A 51 3.63 -11.95 11.41
CA LEU A 51 3.19 -11.42 12.72
C LEU A 51 1.88 -12.04 13.21
N ILE A 52 1.11 -12.61 12.31
CA ILE A 52 -0.07 -13.42 12.61
C ILE A 52 0.01 -14.76 11.88
N ASN A 53 -0.47 -15.82 12.53
CA ASN A 53 -0.58 -17.12 11.88
C ASN A 53 -1.79 -17.12 10.93
N LEU A 54 -1.58 -17.62 9.72
CA LEU A 54 -2.63 -17.83 8.74
C LEU A 54 -3.44 -19.09 9.08
N ASP A 55 -4.72 -19.10 8.72
CA ASP A 55 -5.56 -20.30 8.84
C ASP A 55 -5.29 -21.26 7.67
N SER A 56 -5.00 -20.71 6.47
CA SER A 56 -4.53 -21.45 5.29
C SER A 56 -3.88 -20.48 4.27
N GLY A 57 -3.33 -21.05 3.21
CA GLY A 57 -2.59 -20.32 2.18
C GLY A 57 -1.09 -20.20 2.50
N SER A 58 -0.36 -19.46 1.70
CA SER A 58 1.08 -19.31 1.84
C SER A 58 1.57 -17.91 1.47
N VAL A 59 2.70 -17.55 2.05
CA VAL A 59 3.46 -16.34 1.71
C VAL A 59 4.90 -16.75 1.45
N LEU A 60 5.37 -16.44 0.24
CA LEU A 60 6.77 -16.65 -0.13
C LEU A 60 7.45 -15.28 -0.27
N MET A 61 8.64 -15.16 0.32
CA MET A 61 9.57 -14.05 0.15
C MET A 61 10.84 -14.58 -0.51
N ASN A 62 11.17 -14.06 -1.69
CA ASN A 62 12.28 -14.58 -2.52
C ASN A 62 12.21 -16.11 -2.71
N GLY A 63 11.00 -16.65 -2.91
CA GLY A 63 10.76 -18.09 -3.13
C GLY A 63 10.78 -18.97 -1.88
N LYS A 64 11.00 -18.40 -0.68
CA LYS A 64 10.95 -19.13 0.61
C LYS A 64 9.73 -18.74 1.43
N SER A 65 9.17 -19.70 2.17
CA SER A 65 8.08 -19.44 3.11
C SER A 65 8.52 -18.45 4.19
N ILE A 66 7.67 -17.46 4.50
CA ILE A 66 7.91 -16.47 5.56
C ILE A 66 8.21 -17.13 6.93
N TYR A 67 7.69 -18.32 7.15
CA TYR A 67 7.89 -19.08 8.40
C TYR A 67 9.24 -19.81 8.44
N GLU A 68 9.90 -20.01 7.28
CA GLU A 68 11.19 -20.70 7.13
C GLU A 68 12.37 -19.75 6.94
N LEU A 69 12.10 -18.43 6.88
CA LEU A 69 13.16 -17.43 6.76
C LEU A 69 14.04 -17.41 7.99
N SER A 70 15.35 -17.45 7.78
CA SER A 70 16.35 -17.16 8.80
C SER A 70 16.27 -15.70 9.27
N SER A 71 16.93 -15.37 10.38
CA SER A 71 17.00 -13.99 10.89
C SER A 71 17.57 -13.03 9.84
N VAL A 72 18.65 -13.41 9.15
CA VAL A 72 19.29 -12.62 8.09
C VAL A 72 18.35 -12.37 6.90
N GLU A 73 17.56 -13.38 6.52
CA GLU A 73 16.57 -13.22 5.44
C GLU A 73 15.40 -12.31 5.86
N LYS A 74 15.00 -12.35 7.13
CA LYS A 74 13.98 -11.46 7.69
C LYS A 74 14.44 -10.00 7.73
N GLU A 75 15.74 -9.73 7.87
CA GLU A 75 16.29 -8.37 7.78
C GLU A 75 16.09 -7.74 6.39
N LYS A 76 15.84 -8.53 5.34
CA LYS A 76 15.50 -8.00 4.02
C LYS A 76 14.10 -7.40 3.95
N ILE A 77 13.30 -7.52 5.01
CA ILE A 77 11.93 -7.02 5.08
C ILE A 77 11.89 -5.83 6.04
N GLY A 78 11.63 -4.63 5.51
CA GLY A 78 11.28 -3.47 6.30
C GLY A 78 9.76 -3.42 6.47
N PHE A 79 9.31 -3.44 7.72
CA PHE A 79 7.88 -3.38 8.03
C PHE A 79 7.57 -2.21 8.96
N THR A 80 6.62 -1.38 8.57
CA THR A 80 6.09 -0.32 9.44
C THR A 80 4.60 -0.48 9.65
N MET A 81 4.15 -0.24 10.88
CA MET A 81 2.74 -0.14 11.24
C MET A 81 2.37 1.31 11.52
N ASP A 82 1.09 1.64 11.50
CA ASP A 82 0.57 2.99 11.85
C ASP A 82 1.04 3.43 13.26
N GLU A 83 1.19 2.48 14.18
CA GLU A 83 1.73 2.77 15.52
C GLU A 83 3.14 2.21 15.72
N ILE A 84 4.02 3.02 16.31
CA ILE A 84 5.36 2.57 16.71
C ILE A 84 5.26 1.60 17.88
N CYS A 85 5.72 0.38 17.66
CA CYS A 85 5.86 -0.64 18.72
C CYS A 85 7.20 -0.54 19.46
N LEU A 86 7.69 0.66 19.74
CA LEU A 86 8.94 0.90 20.47
C LEU A 86 8.67 1.45 21.87
N PRO A 87 9.54 1.15 22.86
CA PRO A 87 9.36 1.65 24.22
C PRO A 87 9.39 3.19 24.28
N ASP A 88 8.31 3.79 24.70
CA ASP A 88 8.06 5.24 24.73
C ASP A 88 9.11 6.06 25.49
N ASN A 89 9.73 5.48 26.51
CA ASN A 89 10.69 6.17 27.38
C ASN A 89 12.13 6.11 26.89
N LEU A 90 12.43 5.36 25.82
CA LEU A 90 13.77 5.30 25.25
C LEU A 90 14.05 6.57 24.42
N LYS A 91 15.30 7.03 24.50
CA LYS A 91 15.79 8.09 23.63
C LYS A 91 16.10 7.54 22.24
N VAL A 92 15.88 8.34 21.21
CA VAL A 92 16.19 8.00 19.81
C VAL A 92 17.64 7.48 19.68
N ASN A 93 18.60 8.20 20.26
CA ASN A 93 20.02 7.78 20.22
C ASN A 93 20.27 6.41 20.88
N SER A 94 19.53 6.07 21.93
CA SER A 94 19.69 4.78 22.61
C SER A 94 19.23 3.60 21.75
N LEU A 95 18.28 3.84 20.86
CA LEU A 95 17.74 2.83 19.93
C LEU A 95 18.77 2.42 18.87
N ASN A 96 19.67 3.32 18.44
CA ASN A 96 20.75 2.96 17.53
C ASN A 96 21.59 1.78 18.06
N LYS A 97 21.92 1.79 19.36
CA LYS A 97 22.68 0.69 19.99
C LYS A 97 21.90 -0.63 19.97
N ILE A 98 20.59 -0.56 20.19
CA ILE A 98 19.72 -1.74 20.16
C ILE A 98 19.66 -2.29 18.73
N PHE A 99 19.38 -1.43 17.74
CA PHE A 99 19.31 -1.86 16.35
C PHE A 99 20.64 -2.42 15.84
N LYS A 100 21.76 -1.80 16.18
CA LYS A 100 23.11 -2.29 15.84
C LYS A 100 23.42 -3.67 16.44
N SER A 101 22.77 -4.04 17.54
CA SER A 101 22.89 -5.38 18.13
C SER A 101 21.85 -6.38 17.62
N THR A 102 20.81 -5.90 16.94
CA THR A 102 19.68 -6.71 16.46
C THR A 102 19.81 -7.06 14.99
N PHE A 103 20.26 -6.10 14.17
CA PHE A 103 20.39 -6.23 12.72
C PHE A 103 21.86 -6.38 12.32
N ASP A 104 22.20 -7.45 11.61
CA ASP A 104 23.56 -7.71 11.13
C ASP A 104 24.00 -6.65 10.09
N ASN A 105 23.05 -6.13 9.29
CA ASN A 105 23.29 -5.14 8.23
C ASN A 105 22.93 -3.71 8.66
N TRP A 106 22.93 -3.40 9.96
CA TRP A 106 22.61 -2.06 10.43
C TRP A 106 23.67 -1.03 10.03
N ASP A 107 23.25 0.01 9.29
CA ASP A 107 24.08 1.16 8.94
C ASP A 107 23.69 2.38 9.78
N GLU A 108 24.52 2.69 10.80
CA GLU A 108 24.28 3.83 11.67
C GLU A 108 24.46 5.18 10.96
N ASN A 109 25.29 5.25 9.89
CA ASN A 109 25.46 6.49 9.15
C ASN A 109 24.21 6.82 8.33
N VAL A 110 23.61 5.80 7.70
CA VAL A 110 22.31 5.90 7.01
C VAL A 110 21.23 6.32 8.00
N PHE A 111 21.17 5.66 9.18
CA PHE A 111 20.19 5.98 10.21
C PHE A 111 20.28 7.44 10.66
N PHE A 112 21.45 7.89 11.10
CA PHE A 112 21.64 9.28 11.54
C PHE A 112 21.50 10.29 10.39
N GLY A 113 21.85 9.91 9.15
CA GLY A 113 21.61 10.69 7.96
C GLY A 113 20.13 11.00 7.78
N PHE A 114 19.25 9.99 7.87
CA PHE A 114 17.80 10.18 7.81
C PHE A 114 17.26 10.98 8.99
N LEU A 115 17.72 10.73 10.22
CA LEU A 115 17.28 11.49 11.38
C LEU A 115 17.60 12.98 11.23
N ASN A 116 18.78 13.30 10.70
CA ASN A 116 19.19 14.69 10.43
C ASN A 116 18.32 15.31 9.34
N SER A 117 18.13 14.65 8.20
CA SER A 117 17.28 15.15 7.11
C SER A 117 15.83 15.39 7.53
N PHE A 118 15.31 14.53 8.43
CA PHE A 118 13.97 14.66 8.99
C PHE A 118 13.87 15.62 10.19
N ASN A 119 14.97 16.28 10.57
CA ASN A 119 15.06 17.16 11.74
C ASN A 119 14.60 16.48 13.05
N ILE A 120 14.94 15.19 13.22
CA ILE A 120 14.62 14.43 14.44
C ILE A 120 15.75 14.61 15.46
N ASP A 121 15.46 15.28 16.57
CA ASP A 121 16.40 15.41 17.68
C ASP A 121 16.61 14.08 18.38
N THR A 122 17.82 13.55 18.28
CA THR A 122 18.22 12.25 18.81
C THR A 122 18.24 12.17 20.34
N SER A 123 18.21 13.31 21.03
CA SER A 123 18.14 13.38 22.50
C SER A 123 16.71 13.19 23.04
N LYS A 124 15.69 13.35 22.21
CA LYS A 124 14.28 13.16 22.57
C LYS A 124 13.95 11.69 22.81
N LYS A 125 12.92 11.48 23.65
CA LYS A 125 12.30 10.18 23.84
C LYS A 125 11.26 9.93 22.73
N ILE A 126 10.97 8.67 22.45
CA ILE A 126 9.97 8.28 21.42
C ILE A 126 8.62 8.92 21.67
N LYS A 127 8.16 9.00 22.92
CA LYS A 127 6.88 9.67 23.25
C LYS A 127 6.85 11.17 22.96
N GLU A 128 8.00 11.83 22.84
CA GLU A 128 8.14 13.26 22.57
C GLU A 128 8.13 13.57 21.06
N LEU A 129 8.17 12.55 20.22
CA LEU A 129 8.05 12.70 18.78
C LEU A 129 6.59 12.92 18.40
N SER A 130 6.33 13.88 17.50
CA SER A 130 5.02 14.02 16.88
C SER A 130 4.67 12.77 16.04
N LYS A 131 3.40 12.59 15.67
CA LYS A 131 2.97 11.46 14.84
C LYS A 131 3.77 11.41 13.51
N GLY A 132 3.95 12.56 12.86
CA GLY A 132 4.76 12.66 11.64
C GLY A 132 6.23 12.32 11.85
N MET A 133 6.85 12.79 12.95
CA MET A 133 8.23 12.41 13.28
C MET A 133 8.36 10.92 13.56
N LYS A 134 7.36 10.31 14.17
CA LYS A 134 7.31 8.86 14.40
C LYS A 134 7.26 8.08 13.08
N ALA A 135 6.44 8.51 12.12
CA ALA A 135 6.38 7.89 10.80
C ALA A 135 7.73 7.97 10.06
N LYS A 136 8.35 9.16 10.03
CA LYS A 136 9.71 9.38 9.47
C LYS A 136 10.77 8.54 10.18
N PHE A 137 10.66 8.39 11.50
CA PHE A 137 11.55 7.56 12.29
C PHE A 137 11.44 6.07 11.95
N ASN A 138 10.22 5.55 11.78
CA ASN A 138 10.01 4.16 11.38
C ASN A 138 10.62 3.84 10.01
N ILE A 139 10.47 4.75 9.05
CA ILE A 139 11.07 4.53 7.73
C ILE A 139 12.60 4.61 7.80
N ALA A 140 13.16 5.52 8.62
CA ALA A 140 14.60 5.57 8.84
C ALA A 140 15.16 4.24 9.36
N ILE A 141 14.45 3.58 10.29
CA ILE A 141 14.81 2.24 10.76
C ILE A 141 14.79 1.24 9.61
N SER A 142 13.68 1.16 8.86
CA SER A 142 13.51 0.19 7.78
C SER A 142 14.56 0.33 6.66
N LEU A 143 14.99 1.56 6.37
CA LEU A 143 16.03 1.81 5.37
C LEU A 143 17.45 1.56 5.87
N SER A 144 17.67 1.57 7.20
CA SER A 144 19.02 1.48 7.80
C SER A 144 19.51 0.05 8.03
N HIS A 145 18.67 -0.97 7.84
CA HIS A 145 19.08 -2.38 7.93
C HIS A 145 19.14 -3.08 6.56
N ASN A 146 19.25 -2.29 5.46
CA ASN A 146 19.37 -2.79 4.10
C ASN A 146 18.21 -3.70 3.66
N ALA A 147 16.98 -3.33 4.03
CA ALA A 147 15.78 -4.00 3.52
C ALA A 147 15.66 -3.80 2.01
N ASN A 148 15.17 -4.81 1.30
CA ASN A 148 14.83 -4.71 -0.11
C ASN A 148 13.33 -4.88 -0.40
N ILE A 149 12.56 -5.33 0.58
CA ILE A 149 11.09 -5.41 0.54
C ILE A 149 10.56 -4.49 1.64
N LEU A 150 9.87 -3.42 1.27
CA LEU A 150 9.21 -2.54 2.25
C LEU A 150 7.71 -2.81 2.25
N ILE A 151 7.16 -3.06 3.44
CA ILE A 151 5.73 -3.23 3.69
C ILE A 151 5.30 -2.14 4.65
N LEU A 152 4.58 -1.13 4.16
CA LEU A 152 4.31 0.11 4.85
C LEU A 152 2.80 0.28 5.07
N ASP A 153 2.34 0.11 6.31
CA ASP A 153 0.91 0.25 6.65
C ASP A 153 0.60 1.68 7.09
N GLU A 154 -0.13 2.41 6.23
CA GLU A 154 -0.55 3.82 6.41
C GLU A 154 0.61 4.78 6.82
N PRO A 155 1.80 4.72 6.19
CA PRO A 155 2.99 5.42 6.69
C PRO A 155 2.90 6.94 6.54
N MET A 156 2.04 7.46 5.67
CA MET A 156 1.83 8.89 5.45
C MET A 156 0.74 9.48 6.34
N ASN A 157 0.10 8.66 7.20
CA ASN A 157 -0.96 9.11 8.07
C ASN A 157 -0.44 10.12 9.11
N GLY A 158 -0.98 11.34 9.09
CA GLY A 158 -0.58 12.44 10.00
C GLY A 158 0.66 13.23 9.56
N LEU A 159 1.16 13.00 8.33
CA LEU A 159 2.11 13.90 7.69
C LEU A 159 1.37 15.10 7.07
N ASP A 160 1.99 16.28 7.13
CA ASP A 160 1.55 17.43 6.34
C ASP A 160 1.87 17.22 4.84
N PRO A 161 1.30 18.03 3.93
CA PRO A 161 1.49 17.83 2.49
C PRO A 161 2.96 17.87 2.04
N VAL A 162 3.80 18.72 2.63
CA VAL A 162 5.22 18.84 2.27
C VAL A 162 5.95 17.58 2.70
N ALA A 163 5.72 17.13 3.93
CA ALA A 163 6.32 15.90 4.46
C ALA A 163 5.89 14.66 3.68
N ARG A 164 4.67 14.64 3.11
CA ARG A 164 4.22 13.55 2.22
C ARG A 164 4.97 13.53 0.90
N ASP A 165 5.16 14.70 0.28
CA ASP A 165 5.92 14.80 -0.97
C ASP A 165 7.39 14.36 -0.76
N GLU A 166 8.05 14.82 0.32
CA GLU A 166 9.40 14.34 0.69
C GLU A 166 9.45 12.82 0.91
N PHE A 167 8.40 12.27 1.53
CA PHE A 167 8.30 10.84 1.79
C PHE A 167 8.12 10.04 0.48
N CYS A 168 7.30 10.54 -0.44
CA CYS A 168 7.12 9.96 -1.77
C CYS A 168 8.42 9.95 -2.56
N GLU A 169 9.18 11.05 -2.53
CA GLU A 169 10.49 11.16 -3.19
C GLU A 169 11.49 10.14 -2.61
N LEU A 170 11.53 9.99 -1.28
CA LEU A 170 12.36 9.00 -0.60
C LEU A 170 12.04 7.57 -1.04
N LEU A 171 10.76 7.20 -1.14
CA LEU A 171 10.35 5.87 -1.59
C LEU A 171 10.70 5.63 -3.06
N SER A 172 10.56 6.65 -3.91
CA SER A 172 10.95 6.59 -5.32
C SER A 172 12.45 6.37 -5.46
N ASN A 173 13.27 7.10 -4.70
CA ASN A 173 14.72 6.94 -4.69
C ASN A 173 15.12 5.55 -4.17
N PHE A 174 14.43 5.03 -3.14
CA PHE A 174 14.68 3.67 -2.68
C PHE A 174 14.55 2.63 -3.79
N ILE A 175 13.56 2.73 -4.67
CA ILE A 175 13.42 1.80 -5.81
C ILE A 175 14.52 2.00 -6.84
N LEU A 176 14.88 3.27 -7.14
CA LEU A 176 15.88 3.59 -8.16
C LEU A 176 17.30 3.17 -7.76
N ASP A 177 17.61 3.18 -6.48
CA ASP A 177 18.95 2.89 -5.94
C ASP A 177 19.28 1.39 -5.84
N GLY A 178 18.38 0.48 -6.25
CA GLY A 178 18.63 -0.96 -6.16
C GLY A 178 17.81 -1.83 -7.11
N GLU A 179 18.43 -2.88 -7.64
CA GLU A 179 17.81 -3.75 -8.66
C GLU A 179 16.71 -4.68 -8.10
N ASP A 180 16.86 -5.17 -6.87
CA ASP A 180 15.95 -6.15 -6.25
C ASP A 180 15.11 -5.55 -5.12
N ARG A 181 14.47 -4.39 -5.37
CA ARG A 181 13.65 -3.69 -4.39
C ARG A 181 12.20 -3.62 -4.79
N THR A 182 11.30 -3.69 -3.81
CA THR A 182 9.86 -3.50 -4.00
C THR A 182 9.23 -2.87 -2.77
N ILE A 183 8.13 -2.16 -2.96
CA ILE A 183 7.37 -1.52 -1.89
C ILE A 183 5.90 -1.93 -2.02
N LEU A 184 5.30 -2.33 -0.90
CA LEU A 184 3.86 -2.39 -0.72
C LEU A 184 3.47 -1.32 0.29
N ILE A 185 2.71 -0.33 -0.13
CA ILE A 185 2.28 0.79 0.72
C ILE A 185 0.76 0.87 0.78
N SER A 186 0.20 0.85 1.98
CA SER A 186 -1.23 1.08 2.16
C SER A 186 -1.52 2.56 2.39
N SER A 187 -2.63 3.01 1.85
CA SER A 187 -3.24 4.29 2.18
C SER A 187 -4.74 4.27 1.92
N HIS A 188 -5.46 5.13 2.62
CA HIS A 188 -6.84 5.48 2.32
C HIS A 188 -6.96 6.76 1.47
N ILE A 189 -5.83 7.46 1.22
CA ILE A 189 -5.73 8.64 0.36
C ILE A 189 -5.03 8.24 -0.94
N ILE A 190 -5.83 8.04 -1.98
CA ILE A 190 -5.34 7.49 -3.26
C ILE A 190 -4.44 8.48 -3.98
N SER A 191 -4.79 9.78 -3.95
CA SER A 191 -4.03 10.84 -4.61
C SER A 191 -2.55 10.91 -4.19
N ASP A 192 -2.22 10.50 -2.97
CA ASP A 192 -0.83 10.42 -2.52
C ASP A 192 -0.11 9.23 -3.18
N LEU A 193 -0.80 8.09 -3.34
CA LEU A 193 -0.26 6.89 -3.97
C LEU A 193 -0.14 7.02 -5.49
N GLU A 194 -1.05 7.74 -6.14
CA GLU A 194 -1.01 7.96 -7.59
C GLU A 194 0.29 8.63 -8.06
N LYS A 195 0.96 9.40 -7.19
CA LYS A 195 2.22 10.06 -7.54
C LYS A 195 3.39 9.09 -7.69
N ILE A 196 3.41 7.99 -6.93
CA ILE A 196 4.57 7.12 -6.81
C ILE A 196 4.31 5.67 -7.22
N CYS A 197 3.08 5.18 -7.11
CA CYS A 197 2.78 3.79 -7.40
C CYS A 197 2.80 3.48 -8.90
N THR A 198 3.43 2.37 -9.24
CA THR A 198 3.44 1.79 -10.58
C THR A 198 2.26 0.84 -10.79
N ASP A 199 1.79 0.23 -9.69
CA ASP A 199 0.75 -0.79 -9.67
C ASP A 199 -0.19 -0.56 -8.48
N PHE A 200 -1.42 -1.05 -8.61
CA PHE A 200 -2.40 -1.02 -7.54
C PHE A 200 -2.97 -2.40 -7.25
N ILE A 201 -3.19 -2.67 -5.98
CA ILE A 201 -3.89 -3.85 -5.47
C ILE A 201 -5.08 -3.36 -4.67
N PHE A 202 -6.28 -3.68 -5.11
CA PHE A 202 -7.52 -3.28 -4.44
C PHE A 202 -8.07 -4.44 -3.61
N ILE A 203 -8.29 -4.18 -2.31
CA ILE A 203 -8.89 -5.13 -1.38
C ILE A 203 -10.21 -4.57 -0.84
N ASN A 204 -11.24 -5.38 -0.87
CA ASN A 204 -12.53 -5.05 -0.26
C ASN A 204 -13.10 -6.28 0.45
N GLU A 205 -13.63 -6.09 1.68
CA GLU A 205 -14.24 -7.15 2.48
C GLU A 205 -13.39 -8.43 2.55
N GLY A 206 -12.09 -8.27 2.73
CA GLY A 206 -11.13 -9.36 2.84
C GLY A 206 -10.78 -10.09 1.56
N LYS A 207 -11.15 -9.57 0.37
CA LYS A 207 -10.86 -10.17 -0.93
C LYS A 207 -10.10 -9.20 -1.83
N ILE A 208 -9.16 -9.72 -2.62
CA ILE A 208 -8.56 -8.93 -3.70
C ILE A 208 -9.59 -8.81 -4.84
N ILE A 209 -9.87 -7.56 -5.20
CA ILE A 209 -10.77 -7.25 -6.32
C ILE A 209 -10.01 -7.25 -7.62
N ILE A 210 -8.82 -6.64 -7.62
CA ILE A 210 -7.94 -6.54 -8.77
C ILE A 210 -6.51 -6.22 -8.32
N GLN A 211 -5.54 -6.72 -9.07
CA GLN A 211 -4.16 -6.23 -9.10
C GLN A 211 -3.85 -5.80 -10.52
N GLU A 212 -3.49 -4.52 -10.72
CA GLU A 212 -3.29 -3.99 -12.06
C GLU A 212 -2.29 -2.83 -12.08
N LYS A 213 -1.62 -2.66 -13.21
CA LYS A 213 -0.71 -1.53 -13.45
C LYS A 213 -1.49 -0.22 -13.51
N LYS A 214 -0.91 0.83 -12.93
CA LYS A 214 -1.48 2.18 -13.01
C LYS A 214 -1.76 2.61 -14.45
N SER A 215 -0.81 2.34 -15.37
CA SER A 215 -0.98 2.69 -16.79
C SER A 215 -2.16 2.01 -17.45
N ILE A 216 -2.57 0.82 -17.00
CA ILE A 216 -3.77 0.13 -17.50
C ILE A 216 -5.03 0.78 -16.92
N LEU A 217 -5.03 1.10 -15.62
CA LEU A 217 -6.16 1.78 -14.98
C LEU A 217 -6.43 3.15 -15.62
N ASP A 218 -5.38 3.94 -15.85
CA ASP A 218 -5.49 5.30 -16.41
C ASP A 218 -5.90 5.32 -17.91
N ASN A 219 -5.64 4.23 -18.64
CA ASN A 219 -5.84 4.23 -20.09
C ASN A 219 -7.00 3.37 -20.59
N ASN A 220 -7.51 2.43 -19.80
CA ASN A 220 -8.51 1.46 -20.26
C ASN A 220 -9.93 1.73 -19.79
N PHE A 221 -10.12 2.70 -18.90
CA PHE A 221 -11.42 2.99 -18.32
C PHE A 221 -11.85 4.44 -18.58
N ILE A 222 -13.16 4.61 -18.71
CA ILE A 222 -13.82 5.92 -18.83
C ILE A 222 -14.90 6.04 -17.78
N LYS A 223 -15.12 7.27 -17.32
CA LYS A 223 -16.27 7.67 -16.52
C LYS A 223 -17.19 8.56 -17.32
N ILE A 224 -18.48 8.35 -17.15
CA ILE A 224 -19.53 9.03 -17.88
C ILE A 224 -20.62 9.43 -16.88
N ASN A 225 -21.14 10.64 -16.99
CA ASN A 225 -22.35 11.05 -16.30
C ASN A 225 -23.50 11.14 -17.32
N VAL A 226 -24.60 10.44 -17.06
CA VAL A 226 -25.76 10.36 -17.96
C VAL A 226 -27.04 10.66 -17.19
N SER A 227 -28.06 11.19 -17.90
CA SER A 227 -29.40 11.36 -17.36
C SER A 227 -30.08 10.02 -17.06
N GLU A 228 -31.17 10.03 -16.29
CA GLU A 228 -31.97 8.81 -16.04
C GLU A 228 -32.52 8.21 -17.34
N GLU A 229 -32.96 9.04 -18.28
CA GLU A 229 -33.49 8.61 -19.59
C GLU A 229 -32.40 7.95 -20.46
N GLU A 230 -31.22 8.56 -20.51
CA GLU A 230 -30.06 7.96 -21.22
C GLU A 230 -29.66 6.64 -20.61
N PHE A 231 -29.59 6.55 -19.24
CA PHE A 231 -29.23 5.32 -18.53
C PHE A 231 -30.18 4.16 -18.83
N GLU A 232 -31.48 4.41 -19.00
CA GLU A 232 -32.45 3.38 -19.36
C GLU A 232 -32.23 2.81 -20.76
N ASN A 233 -31.68 3.61 -21.66
CA ASN A 233 -31.44 3.25 -23.05
C ASN A 233 -30.02 2.70 -23.33
N ILE A 234 -29.09 2.74 -22.37
CA ILE A 234 -27.74 2.22 -22.54
C ILE A 234 -27.75 0.69 -22.51
N ASP A 235 -26.98 0.09 -23.43
CA ASP A 235 -26.68 -1.33 -23.41
C ASP A 235 -25.91 -1.70 -22.13
N ARG A 236 -26.57 -2.47 -21.29
CA ARG A 236 -26.06 -2.90 -19.96
C ARG A 236 -24.73 -3.63 -20.02
N HIS A 237 -24.43 -4.34 -21.08
CA HIS A 237 -23.17 -5.07 -21.27
C HIS A 237 -21.95 -4.14 -21.41
N LYS A 238 -22.15 -2.85 -21.69
CA LYS A 238 -21.07 -1.86 -21.80
C LYS A 238 -20.71 -1.20 -20.46
N ILE A 239 -21.49 -1.45 -19.41
CA ILE A 239 -21.34 -0.86 -18.09
C ILE A 239 -20.63 -1.86 -17.18
N ILE A 240 -19.49 -1.46 -16.59
CA ILE A 240 -18.78 -2.26 -15.58
C ILE A 240 -19.43 -2.04 -14.21
N ARG A 241 -19.64 -0.78 -13.85
CA ARG A 241 -20.26 -0.35 -12.59
C ARG A 241 -21.03 0.95 -12.81
N TYR A 242 -22.01 1.20 -11.96
CA TYR A 242 -22.72 2.47 -11.96
C TYR A 242 -23.05 2.94 -10.54
N LYS A 243 -23.20 4.26 -10.35
CA LYS A 243 -23.69 4.90 -9.12
C LYS A 243 -24.81 5.85 -9.47
N ARG A 244 -25.86 5.87 -8.65
CA ARG A 244 -26.91 6.86 -8.76
C ARG A 244 -26.47 8.17 -8.11
N ALA A 245 -26.54 9.27 -8.85
CA ALA A 245 -26.46 10.64 -8.37
C ALA A 245 -27.88 11.21 -8.16
N ILE A 246 -28.03 12.52 -7.89
CA ILE A 246 -29.35 13.10 -7.56
C ILE A 246 -30.32 12.98 -8.74
N ASN A 247 -29.90 13.36 -9.95
CA ASN A 247 -30.74 13.34 -11.16
C ASN A 247 -29.99 12.69 -12.35
N SER A 248 -29.01 11.83 -12.08
CA SER A 248 -28.16 11.25 -13.10
C SER A 248 -27.55 9.94 -12.59
N TYR A 249 -26.84 9.27 -13.47
CA TYR A 249 -26.02 8.11 -13.14
C TYR A 249 -24.57 8.35 -13.56
N ASP A 250 -23.64 8.07 -12.66
CA ASP A 250 -22.22 7.95 -12.99
C ASP A 250 -21.94 6.51 -13.39
N ILE A 251 -21.26 6.31 -14.49
CA ILE A 251 -20.96 5.00 -15.08
C ILE A 251 -19.44 4.85 -15.22
N LEU A 252 -18.94 3.66 -14.92
CA LEU A 252 -17.61 3.19 -15.29
C LEU A 252 -17.75 2.20 -16.45
N ALA A 253 -17.02 2.43 -17.53
CA ALA A 253 -17.01 1.57 -18.71
C ALA A 253 -15.58 1.37 -19.24
N LEU A 254 -15.39 0.39 -20.14
CA LEU A 254 -14.14 0.26 -20.89
C LEU A 254 -14.01 1.37 -21.91
N LYS A 255 -12.80 1.88 -22.12
CA LYS A 255 -12.50 2.95 -23.07
C LYS A 255 -12.80 2.56 -24.53
N GLU A 256 -12.70 1.28 -24.87
CA GLU A 256 -13.11 0.77 -26.19
C GLU A 256 -14.57 1.03 -26.52
N ASN A 257 -15.41 1.24 -25.49
CA ASN A 257 -16.82 1.60 -25.65
C ASN A 257 -17.07 3.12 -25.71
N SER A 258 -16.01 3.96 -25.77
CA SER A 258 -16.15 5.43 -25.70
C SER A 258 -17.04 6.02 -26.80
N GLU A 259 -17.08 5.42 -27.99
CA GLU A 259 -17.95 5.88 -29.12
C GLU A 259 -19.46 5.73 -28.88
N TYR A 260 -19.85 4.92 -27.87
CA TYR A 260 -21.26 4.75 -27.49
C TYR A 260 -21.74 5.79 -26.46
N PHE A 261 -20.81 6.61 -25.94
CA PHE A 261 -21.11 7.56 -24.88
C PHE A 261 -20.75 8.98 -25.32
N ALA A 262 -21.68 9.92 -25.15
CA ALA A 262 -21.34 11.33 -25.25
C ALA A 262 -20.61 11.79 -23.96
N ASN A 263 -19.63 12.69 -24.09
CA ASN A 263 -18.95 13.35 -22.98
C ASN A 263 -18.29 12.39 -21.97
N CYS A 264 -17.56 11.39 -22.45
CA CYS A 264 -16.77 10.52 -21.58
C CYS A 264 -15.43 11.17 -21.20
N GLU A 265 -15.00 10.95 -19.97
CA GLU A 265 -13.69 11.33 -19.44
C GLU A 265 -12.87 10.07 -19.10
N ASN A 266 -11.55 10.16 -19.17
CA ASN A 266 -10.71 9.06 -18.67
C ASN A 266 -10.94 8.90 -17.17
N ALA A 267 -11.12 7.66 -16.71
CA ALA A 267 -11.15 7.33 -15.30
C ALA A 267 -9.72 7.07 -14.82
N ASN A 268 -9.35 7.65 -13.70
CA ASN A 268 -8.08 7.36 -13.01
C ASN A 268 -8.24 6.22 -11.99
N ALA A 269 -7.15 5.86 -11.28
CA ALA A 269 -7.18 4.82 -10.27
C ALA A 269 -8.15 5.13 -9.11
N GLU A 270 -8.32 6.40 -8.74
CA GLU A 270 -9.27 6.81 -7.70
C GLU A 270 -10.72 6.61 -8.17
N ASP A 271 -11.05 7.06 -9.38
CA ASP A 271 -12.37 6.85 -9.99
C ASP A 271 -12.69 5.35 -10.02
N PHE A 272 -11.76 4.53 -10.53
CA PHE A 272 -11.91 3.08 -10.60
C PHE A 272 -12.24 2.47 -9.24
N LEU A 273 -11.47 2.83 -8.19
CA LEU A 273 -11.72 2.32 -6.83
C LEU A 273 -13.10 2.72 -6.30
N VAL A 274 -13.48 4.00 -6.47
CA VAL A 274 -14.78 4.50 -5.99
C VAL A 274 -15.93 3.72 -6.63
N PHE A 275 -15.81 3.42 -7.93
CA PHE A 275 -16.80 2.60 -8.62
C PHE A 275 -16.79 1.13 -8.15
N MET A 276 -15.62 0.54 -7.91
CA MET A 276 -15.52 -0.85 -7.47
C MET A 276 -16.07 -1.06 -6.05
N ILE A 277 -15.92 -0.06 -5.16
CA ILE A 277 -16.40 -0.15 -3.76
C ILE A 277 -17.88 0.27 -3.64
N ARG A 278 -18.27 1.36 -4.30
CA ARG A 278 -19.60 1.98 -4.12
C ARG A 278 -20.55 1.78 -5.29
N GLY A 279 -20.03 1.37 -6.45
CA GLY A 279 -20.81 1.12 -7.63
C GLY A 279 -21.59 -0.19 -7.55
N LYS A 280 -22.76 -0.20 -8.18
CA LYS A 280 -23.57 -1.41 -8.35
C LYS A 280 -23.18 -2.10 -9.66
N THR A 281 -23.27 -3.42 -9.68
CA THR A 281 -23.34 -4.21 -10.91
C THR A 281 -24.74 -4.12 -11.48
N ILE A 282 -24.87 -4.32 -12.75
CA ILE A 282 -26.17 -4.44 -13.43
C ILE A 282 -26.71 -5.83 -13.27
#